data_51d361512b810491b9a97c39ae4edc1c
#
_entry.id   51d361512b810491b9a97c39ae4edc1c
#
_cell.length_a   1.000
_cell.length_b   1.000
_cell.length_c   1.000
_cell.angle_alpha   90.00
_cell.angle_beta   90.00
_cell.angle_gamma   90.00
#
_symmetry.space_group_name_H-M   'P 1'
#
loop_
_entity.id
_entity.type
_entity.pdbx_description
1 polymer ?
#
loop_
_entity_poly.entity_id
_entity_poly.type
_entity_poly.pdbx_seq_one_letter_code
_entity_poly.pdbx_strand_id
1 'polypeptide(L)'
;MEVSFDLSWRITIEGADYPVGDLLFKLLDGVRNGGHLKYAAREASVSYRHAWGFIRTWEGRLGQRLVTLQRGRGASLTRAGQTLLDAYEGAAEQTDRKLTDVAAWTTARLARSFAGPTASCTIVSSHSE
;
A
#
# COMPACT_ATOMS: atom_id res chain seq x y z
N MET A 1 -13.97 -5.43 -23.25
CA MET A 1 -13.00 -4.42 -22.83
C MET A 1 -13.30 -3.95 -21.43
N GLU A 2 -12.29 -3.89 -20.60
CA GLU A 2 -12.44 -3.39 -19.26
C GLU A 2 -11.22 -2.54 -18.91
N VAL A 3 -11.45 -1.39 -18.30
CA VAL A 3 -10.38 -0.48 -17.89
C VAL A 3 -10.38 -0.39 -16.38
N SER A 4 -9.22 -0.48 -15.78
CA SER A 4 -9.06 -0.31 -14.35
C SER A 4 -7.90 0.63 -14.06
N PHE A 5 -7.91 1.23 -12.88
CA PHE A 5 -6.85 2.12 -12.44
C PHE A 5 -6.36 1.69 -11.08
N ASP A 6 -5.06 1.80 -10.88
CA ASP A 6 -4.43 1.46 -9.61
C ASP A 6 -3.86 2.70 -8.96
N LEU A 7 -3.84 2.68 -7.64
CA LEU A 7 -3.30 3.77 -6.87
C LEU A 7 -1.82 3.55 -6.60
N SER A 8 -1.05 4.60 -6.77
CA SER A 8 0.38 4.59 -6.43
C SER A 8 0.64 5.70 -5.43
N TRP A 9 1.37 5.39 -4.36
CA TRP A 9 1.68 6.33 -3.30
C TRP A 9 3.10 6.85 -3.40
N ARG A 10 3.25 8.12 -3.08
CA ARG A 10 4.56 8.74 -2.97
C ARG A 10 4.52 9.72 -1.81
N ILE A 11 5.55 9.68 -0.98
CA ILE A 11 5.71 10.66 0.09
C ILE A 11 6.92 11.49 -0.23
N THR A 12 6.74 12.80 -0.27
CA THR A 12 7.82 13.75 -0.54
C THR A 12 8.21 14.42 0.77
N ILE A 13 9.48 14.30 1.14
CA ILE A 13 10.00 14.88 2.38
C ILE A 13 11.22 15.70 2.02
N GLU A 14 11.16 17.00 2.32
CA GLU A 14 12.28 17.92 2.06
C GLU A 14 12.81 17.79 0.64
N GLY A 15 11.91 17.69 -0.32
CA GLY A 15 12.28 17.61 -1.73
C GLY A 15 12.67 16.25 -2.24
N ALA A 16 12.77 15.26 -1.39
CA ALA A 16 13.08 13.90 -1.82
C ALA A 16 11.80 13.09 -1.93
N ASP A 17 11.66 12.37 -3.04
CA ASP A 17 10.48 11.56 -3.32
C ASP A 17 10.73 10.10 -2.94
N TYR A 18 9.83 9.55 -2.16
CA TYR A 18 9.91 8.15 -1.74
C TYR A 18 8.66 7.40 -2.17
N PRO A 19 8.77 6.52 -3.16
CA PRO A 19 7.64 5.67 -3.52
C PRO A 19 7.29 4.77 -2.34
N VAL A 20 6.00 4.61 -2.08
CA VAL A 20 5.53 3.79 -0.98
C VAL A 20 4.79 2.61 -1.56
N GLY A 21 5.38 1.42 -1.44
CA GLY A 21 4.73 0.21 -1.88
C GLY A 21 3.91 -0.43 -0.77
N ASP A 22 3.32 -1.57 -1.08
CA ASP A 22 2.45 -2.27 -0.14
C ASP A 22 3.19 -2.82 1.08
N LEU A 23 4.48 -3.08 0.95
CA LEU A 23 5.21 -3.78 2.00
C LEU A 23 5.16 -3.06 3.34
N LEU A 24 5.31 -1.73 3.32
CA LEU A 24 5.27 -0.96 4.56
C LEU A 24 3.96 -1.21 5.31
N PHE A 25 2.85 -1.11 4.60
CA PHE A 25 1.54 -1.22 5.23
C PHE A 25 1.20 -2.65 5.61
N LYS A 26 1.67 -3.63 4.84
CA LYS A 26 1.53 -5.04 5.22
C LYS A 26 2.28 -5.34 6.51
N LEU A 27 3.47 -4.80 6.67
CA LEU A 27 4.24 -5.00 7.89
C LEU A 27 3.58 -4.32 9.09
N LEU A 28 3.13 -3.08 8.92
CA LEU A 28 2.46 -2.38 10.01
C LEU A 28 1.17 -3.08 10.41
N ASP A 29 0.38 -3.50 9.44
CA ASP A 29 -0.87 -4.21 9.69
C ASP A 29 -0.61 -5.54 10.39
N GLY A 30 0.42 -6.26 9.95
CA GLY A 30 0.78 -7.53 10.57
C GLY A 30 1.23 -7.37 12.02
N VAL A 31 1.94 -6.30 12.33
CA VAL A 31 2.33 -6.00 13.72
C VAL A 31 1.09 -5.65 14.54
N ARG A 32 0.20 -4.86 13.98
CA ARG A 32 -1.05 -4.50 14.68
C ARG A 32 -1.89 -5.73 15.02
N ASN A 33 -2.02 -6.64 14.07
CA ASN A 33 -2.90 -7.81 14.23
C ASN A 33 -2.22 -8.99 14.92
N GLY A 34 -0.94 -9.22 14.64
CA GLY A 34 -0.24 -10.39 15.14
C GLY A 34 0.62 -10.16 16.36
N GLY A 35 0.95 -8.90 16.64
CA GLY A 35 1.77 -8.57 17.81
C GLY A 35 3.24 -8.92 17.69
N HIS A 36 3.71 -9.36 16.53
CA HIS A 36 5.10 -9.73 16.31
C HIS A 36 5.55 -9.37 14.91
N LEU A 37 6.72 -8.78 14.79
CA LEU A 37 7.26 -8.47 13.48
C LEU A 37 7.57 -9.74 12.68
N LYS A 38 7.92 -10.81 13.37
CA LYS A 38 8.17 -12.10 12.73
C LYS A 38 6.93 -12.60 12.00
N TYR A 39 5.78 -12.46 12.64
CA TYR A 39 4.50 -12.82 12.02
C TYR A 39 4.24 -11.94 10.80
N ALA A 40 4.42 -10.63 10.95
CA ALA A 40 4.20 -9.68 9.85
C ALA A 40 5.11 -9.97 8.66
N ALA A 41 6.38 -10.28 8.92
CA ALA A 41 7.32 -10.60 7.86
C ALA A 41 6.91 -11.86 7.12
N ARG A 42 6.46 -12.87 7.85
CA ARG A 42 5.99 -14.13 7.24
C ARG A 42 4.78 -13.86 6.34
N GLU A 43 3.82 -13.09 6.82
CA GLU A 43 2.63 -12.76 6.05
C GLU A 43 2.95 -11.95 4.81
N ALA A 44 4.00 -11.15 4.86
CA ALA A 44 4.45 -10.35 3.73
C ALA A 44 5.45 -11.08 2.83
N SER A 45 5.79 -12.33 3.16
CA SER A 45 6.73 -13.15 2.41
C SER A 45 8.14 -12.55 2.32
N VAL A 46 8.59 -11.95 3.40
CA VAL A 46 9.95 -11.43 3.50
C VAL A 46 10.62 -11.98 4.76
N SER A 47 11.94 -11.93 4.79
CA SER A 47 12.66 -12.37 5.99
C SER A 47 12.48 -11.36 7.11
N TYR A 48 12.65 -11.83 8.33
CA TYR A 48 12.59 -10.96 9.50
C TYR A 48 13.61 -9.82 9.42
N ARG A 49 14.82 -10.16 8.97
CA ARG A 49 15.88 -9.17 8.80
C ARG A 49 15.51 -8.10 7.77
N HIS A 50 14.94 -8.54 6.66
CA HIS A 50 14.50 -7.62 5.62
C HIS A 50 13.40 -6.68 6.15
N ALA A 51 12.42 -7.26 6.85
CA ALA A 51 11.33 -6.48 7.42
C ALA A 51 11.85 -5.41 8.38
N TRP A 52 12.79 -5.77 9.26
CA TRP A 52 13.38 -4.80 10.18
C TRP A 52 14.12 -3.70 9.46
N GLY A 53 14.97 -4.05 8.50
CA GLY A 53 15.72 -3.07 7.74
C GLY A 53 14.80 -2.11 7.00
N PHE A 54 13.73 -2.65 6.45
CA PHE A 54 12.76 -1.86 5.71
C PHE A 54 12.05 -0.85 6.63
N ILE A 55 11.58 -1.30 7.78
CA ILE A 55 10.92 -0.42 8.75
C ILE A 55 11.89 0.65 9.25
N ARG A 56 13.13 0.27 9.59
CA ARG A 56 14.13 1.23 10.05
C ARG A 56 14.43 2.30 9.01
N THR A 57 14.46 1.92 7.75
CA THR A 57 14.66 2.89 6.67
C THR A 57 13.54 3.93 6.64
N TRP A 58 12.29 3.47 6.77
CA TRP A 58 11.17 4.38 6.80
C TRP A 58 11.13 5.24 8.06
N GLU A 59 11.49 4.67 9.20
CA GLU A 59 11.60 5.44 10.44
C GLU A 59 12.60 6.57 10.29
N GLY A 60 13.72 6.30 9.62
CA GLY A 60 14.72 7.32 9.36
C GLY A 60 14.21 8.44 8.46
N ARG A 61 13.45 8.07 7.42
CA ARG A 61 12.88 9.07 6.51
C ARG A 61 11.83 9.95 7.18
N LEU A 62 10.99 9.33 8.00
CA LEU A 62 9.89 10.03 8.65
C LEU A 62 10.30 10.70 9.96
N GLY A 63 11.46 10.35 10.49
CA GLY A 63 11.97 10.94 11.72
C GLY A 63 11.27 10.47 12.98
N GLN A 64 10.55 9.35 12.92
CA GLN A 64 9.86 8.80 14.09
C GLN A 64 9.84 7.29 14.04
N ARG A 65 9.80 6.67 15.19
CA ARG A 65 9.63 5.24 15.28
C ARG A 65 8.22 4.85 14.87
N LEU A 66 8.10 3.75 14.15
CA LEU A 66 6.81 3.21 13.73
C LEU A 66 6.46 1.95 14.51
N VAL A 67 7.46 1.18 14.90
CA VAL A 67 7.30 -0.08 15.60
C VAL A 67 8.20 -0.10 16.83
N THR A 68 7.65 -0.56 17.95
CA THR A 68 8.39 -0.71 19.19
C THR A 68 8.45 -2.18 19.55
N LEU A 69 9.63 -2.67 19.87
CA LEU A 69 9.79 -4.02 20.41
C LEU A 69 9.67 -3.96 21.90
N GLN A 70 8.92 -4.90 22.47
CA GLN A 70 8.80 -5.05 23.89
C GLN A 70 9.38 -6.40 24.27
N ARG A 71 10.38 -6.37 25.14
CA ARG A 71 11.07 -7.57 25.55
C ARG A 71 10.09 -8.57 26.11
N GLY A 72 10.04 -9.76 25.51
CA GLY A 72 9.15 -10.83 25.94
C GLY A 72 7.68 -10.63 25.60
N ARG A 73 7.32 -9.53 24.92
CA ARG A 73 5.93 -9.21 24.60
C ARG A 73 5.67 -8.98 23.12
N GLY A 74 6.69 -9.16 22.29
CA GLY A 74 6.54 -8.97 20.87
C GLY A 74 6.73 -7.53 20.42
N ALA A 75 5.94 -7.10 19.45
CA ALA A 75 6.04 -5.79 18.85
C ALA A 75 4.70 -5.09 18.84
N SER A 76 4.72 -3.78 18.87
CA SER A 76 3.50 -2.98 18.75
C SER A 76 3.78 -1.75 17.92
N LEU A 77 2.72 -1.17 17.34
CA LEU A 77 2.85 0.08 16.63
C LEU A 77 2.98 1.24 17.60
N THR A 78 3.83 2.19 17.27
CA THR A 78 3.85 3.46 17.97
C THR A 78 2.64 4.27 17.54
N ARG A 79 2.43 5.41 18.18
CA ARG A 79 1.36 6.31 17.76
C ARG A 79 1.57 6.74 16.31
N ALA A 80 2.82 7.03 15.91
CA ALA A 80 3.13 7.41 14.55
C ALA A 80 2.83 6.27 13.58
N GLY A 81 3.18 5.04 13.95
CA GLY A 81 2.89 3.87 13.13
C GLY A 81 1.40 3.66 12.95
N GLN A 82 0.63 3.81 14.03
CA GLN A 82 -0.82 3.68 13.96
C GLN A 82 -1.43 4.77 13.08
N THR A 83 -0.97 6.02 13.24
CA THR A 83 -1.44 7.14 12.44
C THR A 83 -1.17 6.92 10.95
N LEU A 84 0.02 6.44 10.63
CA LEU A 84 0.39 6.18 9.24
C LEU A 84 -0.49 5.09 8.64
N LEU A 85 -0.71 4.01 9.37
CA LEU A 85 -1.56 2.92 8.89
C LEU A 85 -3.01 3.35 8.74
N ASP A 86 -3.55 4.07 9.71
CA ASP A 86 -4.92 4.58 9.65
C ASP A 86 -5.10 5.52 8.47
N ALA A 87 -4.13 6.40 8.22
CA ALA A 87 -4.19 7.34 7.11
C ALA A 87 -4.18 6.59 5.77
N TYR A 88 -3.34 5.56 5.68
CA TYR A 88 -3.30 4.74 4.48
C TYR A 88 -4.63 4.04 4.24
N GLU A 89 -5.17 3.38 5.27
CA GLU A 89 -6.43 2.65 5.13
C GLU A 89 -7.58 3.57 4.75
N GLY A 90 -7.65 4.73 5.37
CA GLY A 90 -8.69 5.70 5.05
C GLY A 90 -8.58 6.25 3.63
N ALA A 91 -7.36 6.57 3.21
CA ALA A 91 -7.13 7.08 1.86
C ALA A 91 -7.39 6.01 0.80
N ALA A 92 -6.97 4.77 1.07
CA ALA A 92 -7.19 3.66 0.15
C ALA A 92 -8.69 3.41 -0.05
N GLU A 93 -9.46 3.42 1.03
CA GLU A 93 -10.91 3.22 0.95
C GLU A 93 -11.58 4.30 0.13
N GLN A 94 -11.25 5.56 0.36
CA GLN A 94 -11.82 6.68 -0.38
C GLN A 94 -11.42 6.64 -1.85
N THR A 95 -10.18 6.30 -2.12
CA THR A 95 -9.65 6.28 -3.48
C THR A 95 -10.24 5.12 -4.28
N ASP A 96 -10.38 3.95 -3.68
CA ASP A 96 -10.97 2.79 -4.36
C ASP A 96 -12.34 3.10 -4.92
N ARG A 97 -13.17 3.79 -4.15
CA ARG A 97 -14.51 4.15 -4.62
C ARG A 97 -14.44 5.07 -5.83
N LYS A 98 -13.58 6.09 -5.77
CA LYS A 98 -13.43 7.02 -6.89
C LYS A 98 -12.83 6.36 -8.11
N LEU A 99 -11.83 5.52 -7.92
CA LEU A 99 -11.19 4.84 -9.04
C LEU A 99 -12.16 3.86 -9.71
N THR A 100 -13.01 3.19 -8.94
CA THR A 100 -14.01 2.30 -9.50
C THR A 100 -15.00 3.06 -10.36
N ASP A 101 -15.46 4.21 -9.90
CA ASP A 101 -16.39 5.05 -10.66
C ASP A 101 -15.75 5.58 -11.94
N VAL A 102 -14.52 6.06 -11.86
CA VAL A 102 -13.79 6.57 -13.02
C VAL A 102 -13.52 5.44 -14.00
N ALA A 103 -13.17 4.25 -13.51
CA ALA A 103 -12.92 3.10 -14.37
C ALA A 103 -14.18 2.70 -15.13
N ALA A 104 -15.32 2.68 -14.47
CA ALA A 104 -16.59 2.35 -15.10
C ALA A 104 -16.94 3.37 -16.19
N TRP A 105 -16.78 4.65 -15.87
CA TRP A 105 -17.03 5.72 -16.85
C TRP A 105 -16.10 5.59 -18.06
N THR A 106 -14.82 5.34 -17.80
CA THR A 106 -13.82 5.21 -18.85
C THR A 106 -14.12 4.01 -19.73
N THR A 107 -14.44 2.87 -19.11
CA THR A 107 -14.79 1.65 -19.85
C THR A 107 -15.96 1.88 -20.76
N ALA A 108 -17.02 2.50 -20.26
CA ALA A 108 -18.22 2.77 -21.06
C ALA A 108 -17.90 3.68 -22.24
N ARG A 109 -17.07 4.70 -22.01
CA ARG A 109 -16.72 5.66 -23.04
C ARG A 109 -15.87 5.02 -24.15
N LEU A 110 -14.88 4.20 -23.75
CA LEU A 110 -14.03 3.54 -24.73
C LEU A 110 -14.77 2.43 -25.47
N ALA A 111 -15.64 1.71 -24.77
CA ALA A 111 -16.41 0.63 -25.40
C ALA A 111 -17.29 1.14 -26.52
N ARG A 112 -17.81 2.36 -26.40
CA ARG A 112 -18.63 2.95 -27.46
C ARG A 112 -17.82 3.25 -28.72
N SER A 113 -16.56 3.64 -28.57
CA SER A 113 -15.72 4.01 -29.71
C SER A 113 -14.99 2.81 -30.31
N PHE A 114 -14.73 1.79 -29.51
CA PHE A 114 -13.91 0.65 -29.90
C PHE A 114 -14.68 -0.67 -29.88
N ALA A 115 -15.99 -0.62 -29.76
CA ALA A 115 -16.81 -1.82 -29.78
C ALA A 115 -16.87 -2.36 -31.18
N GLY A 116 -16.24 -3.48 -31.44
CA GLY A 116 -16.32 -4.21 -32.70
C GLY A 116 -16.64 -5.65 -32.36
N PRO A 117 -17.09 -6.41 -33.37
CA PRO A 117 -17.48 -7.81 -33.16
C PRO A 117 -16.33 -8.69 -32.66
N THR A 118 -15.10 -8.25 -32.82
CA THR A 118 -13.94 -9.03 -32.39
C THR A 118 -13.15 -8.34 -31.29
N ALA A 119 -13.67 -7.26 -30.76
CA ALA A 119 -12.94 -6.52 -29.71
C ALA A 119 -13.03 -7.25 -28.40
N SER A 120 -12.01 -8.00 -28.08
CA SER A 120 -11.88 -8.51 -26.74
C SER A 120 -10.48 -8.14 -26.28
N CYS A 121 -10.38 -6.96 -25.78
CA CYS A 121 -9.12 -6.40 -25.35
C CYS A 121 -9.27 -5.93 -23.93
N THR A 122 -8.40 -6.40 -23.06
CA THR A 122 -8.38 -5.95 -21.69
C THR A 122 -7.20 -5.03 -21.50
N ILE A 123 -7.49 -3.80 -21.07
CA ILE A 123 -6.45 -2.83 -20.78
C ILE A 123 -6.41 -2.68 -19.28
N VAL A 124 -5.30 -3.06 -18.68
CA VAL A 124 -5.13 -2.94 -17.24
C VAL A 124 -3.99 -1.97 -17.00
N SER A 125 -4.30 -0.92 -16.28
CA SER A 125 -3.29 0.01 -15.85
C SER A 125 -2.76 -0.50 -14.52
N SER A 126 -1.79 -1.38 -14.55
CA SER A 126 -1.23 -1.88 -13.33
C SER A 126 0.09 -1.19 -13.08
N HIS A 127 0.40 -1.04 -11.83
CA HIS A 127 1.69 -0.54 -11.48
C HIS A 127 2.27 -1.50 -10.52
N SER A 128 3.52 -1.62 -10.59
CA SER A 128 4.16 -2.45 -9.63
C SER A 128 4.59 -1.57 -8.51
N GLU A 129 4.36 -2.01 -7.41
CA GLU A 129 4.75 -1.29 -6.32
C GLU A 129 6.18 -1.15 -6.13
#